data_3d73f8eec60ea27ea6fe8c8a37aa6101
#
_entry.id   3d73f8eec60ea27ea6fe8c8a37aa6101
#
_cell.length_a   1.000
_cell.length_b   1.000
_cell.length_c   1.000
_cell.angle_alpha   90.00
_cell.angle_beta   90.00
_cell.angle_gamma   90.00
#
_symmetry.space_group_name_H-M   'P 1'
#
loop_
_entity.id
_entity.type
_entity.pdbx_description
1 polymer ?
#
loop_
_entity_poly.entity_id
_entity_poly.type
_entity_poly.pdbx_seq_one_letter_code
_entity_poly.pdbx_strand_id
1 'polypeptide(L)'
;MLASRFAECFRFYDGLLTAVAGAHLVKGAETGPYANWDRDAEAVLALLDREMLAKVAGVDLDGGRDGTMLVLTVDDVDRAAAVGAAHGGRVVAPPSARPEWGPTCRTAHLRDPDGNLLELQSY
;
A
#
# COMPACT_ATOMS: atom_id res chain seq x y z
N MET A 1 -3.09 -7.63 3.17
CA MET A 1 -4.10 -6.56 3.00
C MET A 1 -5.31 -7.10 2.27
N LEU A 2 -6.51 -6.67 2.61
CA LEU A 2 -7.75 -7.10 1.97
C LEU A 2 -8.23 -6.01 1.01
N ALA A 3 -8.60 -6.42 -0.21
CA ALA A 3 -9.08 -5.53 -1.25
C ALA A 3 -10.48 -5.92 -1.73
N SER A 4 -11.39 -4.95 -1.77
CA SER A 4 -12.71 -5.08 -2.40
C SER A 4 -12.64 -4.74 -3.89
N ARG A 5 -11.72 -3.83 -4.24
CA ARG A 5 -11.39 -3.43 -5.62
C ARG A 5 -10.02 -3.99 -6.00
N PHE A 6 -9.94 -5.33 -6.12
CA PHE A 6 -8.66 -6.04 -6.24
C PHE A 6 -7.79 -5.52 -7.39
N ALA A 7 -8.35 -5.38 -8.58
CA ALA A 7 -7.59 -4.96 -9.77
C ALA A 7 -6.97 -3.57 -9.61
N GLU A 8 -7.72 -2.61 -9.07
CA GLU A 8 -7.24 -1.25 -8.84
C GLU A 8 -6.17 -1.21 -7.73
N CYS A 9 -6.39 -1.96 -6.65
CA CYS A 9 -5.40 -2.10 -5.58
C CYS A 9 -4.13 -2.80 -6.08
N PHE A 10 -4.26 -3.84 -6.91
CA PHE A 10 -3.12 -4.51 -7.53
C PHE A 10 -2.27 -3.50 -8.32
N ARG A 11 -2.87 -2.74 -9.24
CA ARG A 11 -2.14 -1.72 -10.03
C ARG A 11 -1.46 -0.67 -9.16
N PHE A 12 -2.14 -0.23 -8.11
CA PHE A 12 -1.58 0.72 -7.15
C PHE A 12 -0.34 0.16 -6.44
N TYR A 13 -0.46 -1.03 -5.83
CA TYR A 13 0.65 -1.62 -5.06
C TYR A 13 1.79 -2.09 -5.96
N ASP A 14 1.51 -2.66 -7.13
CA ASP A 14 2.53 -3.06 -8.08
C ASP A 14 3.36 -1.85 -8.55
N GLY A 15 2.72 -0.76 -8.92
CA GLY A 15 3.39 0.48 -9.30
C GLY A 15 4.18 1.11 -8.15
N LEU A 16 3.57 1.23 -6.97
CA LEU A 16 4.21 1.85 -5.81
C LEU A 16 5.38 1.02 -5.29
N LEU A 17 5.16 -0.25 -4.96
CA LEU A 17 6.16 -1.10 -4.32
C LEU A 17 7.37 -1.35 -5.23
N THR A 18 7.13 -1.55 -6.53
CA THR A 18 8.21 -1.74 -7.51
C THR A 18 9.04 -0.47 -7.66
N ALA A 19 8.40 0.70 -7.75
CA ALA A 19 9.09 1.95 -8.03
C ALA A 19 9.85 2.54 -6.83
N VAL A 20 9.36 2.32 -5.60
CA VAL A 20 9.87 3.05 -4.42
C VAL A 20 10.29 2.18 -3.24
N ALA A 21 9.89 0.91 -3.20
CA ALA A 21 10.24 -0.02 -2.13
C ALA A 21 11.21 -1.12 -2.58
N GLY A 22 11.59 -1.16 -3.86
CA GLY A 22 12.47 -2.19 -4.42
C GLY A 22 11.87 -3.60 -4.36
N ALA A 23 10.55 -3.71 -4.20
CA ALA A 23 9.87 -4.99 -4.18
C ALA A 23 9.45 -5.41 -5.61
N HIS A 24 9.29 -6.69 -5.82
CA HIS A 24 8.84 -7.24 -7.11
C HIS A 24 7.70 -8.24 -6.90
N LEU A 25 6.82 -8.32 -7.87
CA LEU A 25 5.73 -9.28 -7.87
C LEU A 25 6.29 -10.70 -7.97
N VAL A 26 5.96 -11.56 -7.00
CA VAL A 26 6.38 -12.96 -6.97
C VAL A 26 5.27 -13.89 -7.45
N LYS A 27 4.04 -13.61 -7.07
CA LYS A 27 2.89 -14.44 -7.41
C LYS A 27 1.64 -13.62 -7.56
N GLY A 28 0.75 -14.07 -8.45
CA GLY A 28 -0.55 -13.47 -8.68
C GLY A 28 -0.57 -12.58 -9.93
N ALA A 29 -1.71 -11.96 -10.15
CA ALA A 29 -1.95 -11.06 -11.26
C ALA A 29 -3.11 -10.11 -10.92
N GLU A 30 -3.33 -9.09 -11.75
CA GLU A 30 -4.41 -8.11 -11.62
C GLU A 30 -5.80 -8.74 -11.54
N THR A 31 -5.98 -9.90 -12.15
CA THR A 31 -7.26 -10.65 -12.11
C THR A 31 -7.59 -11.26 -10.75
N GLY A 32 -6.63 -11.25 -9.80
CA GLY A 32 -6.83 -11.80 -8.46
C GLY A 32 -6.91 -13.32 -8.39
N PRO A 33 -7.38 -13.89 -7.28
CA PRO A 33 -7.79 -13.23 -6.02
C PRO A 33 -6.66 -13.01 -5.01
N TYR A 34 -5.40 -13.24 -5.40
CA TYR A 34 -4.20 -13.14 -4.56
C TYR A 34 -3.04 -12.56 -5.36
N ALA A 35 -2.22 -11.74 -4.71
CA ALA A 35 -0.92 -11.33 -5.20
C ALA A 35 0.04 -11.06 -4.02
N ASN A 36 1.35 -11.28 -4.22
CA ASN A 36 2.35 -10.87 -3.25
C ASN A 36 3.60 -10.30 -3.90
N TRP A 37 4.20 -9.36 -3.19
CA TRP A 37 5.46 -8.72 -3.54
C TRP A 37 6.50 -8.99 -2.46
N ASP A 38 7.69 -9.37 -2.90
CA ASP A 38 8.83 -9.63 -2.03
C ASP A 38 9.96 -8.65 -2.32
N ARG A 39 10.78 -8.42 -1.30
CA ARG A 39 12.08 -7.76 -1.39
C ARG A 39 13.12 -8.64 -0.72
N ASP A 40 14.23 -8.91 -1.40
CA ASP A 40 15.33 -9.74 -0.87
C ASP A 40 14.86 -11.10 -0.32
N ALA A 41 13.91 -11.74 -1.02
CA ALA A 41 13.24 -12.99 -0.63
C ALA A 41 12.37 -12.93 0.63
N GLU A 42 12.03 -11.73 1.09
CA GLU A 42 11.09 -11.52 2.19
C GLU A 42 9.81 -10.88 1.69
N ALA A 43 8.66 -11.39 2.15
CA ALA A 43 7.36 -10.84 1.79
C ALA A 43 7.17 -9.43 2.36
N VAL A 44 6.97 -8.47 1.48
CA VAL A 44 6.67 -7.07 1.85
C VAL A 44 5.18 -6.86 2.00
N LEU A 45 4.40 -7.38 1.06
CA LEU A 45 2.95 -7.25 1.06
C LEU A 45 2.30 -8.45 0.37
N ALA A 46 1.19 -8.92 0.95
CA ALA A 46 0.23 -9.79 0.27
C ALA A 46 -1.11 -9.07 0.14
N LEU A 47 -1.69 -9.10 -1.06
CA LEU A 47 -3.01 -8.59 -1.39
C LEU A 47 -3.96 -9.77 -1.61
N LEU A 48 -5.11 -9.76 -0.95
CA LEU A 48 -6.12 -10.80 -1.04
C LEU A 48 -7.48 -10.19 -1.35
N ASP A 49 -8.23 -10.85 -2.20
CA ASP A 49 -9.63 -10.50 -2.41
C ASP A 49 -10.44 -10.72 -1.11
N ARG A 50 -11.19 -9.68 -0.71
CA ARG A 50 -11.94 -9.65 0.55
C ARG A 50 -13.03 -10.71 0.59
N GLU A 51 -13.79 -10.86 -0.50
CA GLU A 51 -14.90 -11.82 -0.54
C GLU A 51 -14.39 -13.27 -0.53
N MET A 52 -13.30 -13.52 -1.25
CA MET A 52 -12.64 -14.82 -1.24
C MET A 52 -12.20 -15.18 0.19
N LEU A 53 -11.52 -14.27 0.89
CA LEU A 53 -11.05 -14.54 2.24
C LEU A 53 -12.21 -14.68 3.23
N ALA A 54 -13.26 -13.89 3.13
CA ALA A 54 -14.47 -14.01 3.95
C ALA A 54 -15.06 -15.43 3.87
N LYS A 55 -15.16 -15.98 2.65
CA LYS A 55 -15.64 -17.35 2.41
C LYS A 55 -14.70 -18.39 3.00
N VAL A 56 -13.39 -18.26 2.80
CA VAL A 56 -12.39 -19.21 3.32
C VAL A 56 -12.34 -19.21 4.84
N ALA A 57 -12.38 -18.02 5.46
CA ALA A 57 -12.31 -17.88 6.91
C ALA A 57 -13.67 -18.13 7.62
N GLY A 58 -14.78 -18.13 6.87
CA GLY A 58 -16.12 -18.29 7.44
C GLY A 58 -16.55 -17.11 8.31
N VAL A 59 -16.08 -15.89 8.00
CA VAL A 59 -16.36 -14.66 8.76
C VAL A 59 -16.94 -13.59 7.87
N ASP A 60 -17.73 -12.70 8.46
CA ASP A 60 -18.14 -11.45 7.81
C ASP A 60 -17.02 -10.41 7.97
N LEU A 61 -16.46 -9.96 6.86
CA LEU A 61 -15.41 -8.96 6.83
C LEU A 61 -16.03 -7.62 6.42
N ASP A 62 -16.65 -6.94 7.37
CA ASP A 62 -17.09 -5.57 7.12
C ASP A 62 -15.88 -4.65 6.89
N GLY A 63 -16.08 -3.66 6.02
CA GLY A 63 -15.02 -2.75 5.62
C GLY A 63 -14.71 -1.68 6.66
N GLY A 64 -14.52 -2.05 7.94
CA GLY A 64 -14.08 -1.10 8.97
C GLY A 64 -12.88 -0.31 8.46
N ARG A 65 -13.07 1.00 8.23
CA ARG A 65 -12.03 1.88 7.71
C ARG A 65 -11.26 2.49 8.87
N ASP A 66 -9.97 2.78 8.62
CA ASP A 66 -9.09 3.51 9.53
C ASP A 66 -8.74 2.79 10.86
N GLY A 67 -9.01 1.48 10.97
CA GLY A 67 -8.54 0.66 12.10
C GLY A 67 -7.06 0.28 12.02
N THR A 68 -6.45 0.41 10.83
CA THR A 68 -5.03 0.12 10.57
C THR A 68 -4.49 1.07 9.52
N MET A 69 -3.18 1.31 9.57
CA MET A 69 -2.44 2.08 8.57
C MET A 69 -1.22 1.26 8.13
N LEU A 70 -0.97 1.20 6.83
CA LEU A 70 0.27 0.65 6.30
C LEU A 70 1.34 1.76 6.30
N VAL A 71 2.50 1.48 6.87
CA VAL A 71 3.65 2.40 6.85
C VAL A 71 4.74 1.81 5.96
N LEU A 72 5.20 2.59 4.98
CA LEU A 72 6.29 2.24 4.09
C LEU A 72 7.45 3.21 4.28
N THR A 73 8.62 2.68 4.63
CA THR A 73 9.87 3.47 4.58
C THR A 73 10.39 3.49 3.15
N VAL A 74 10.65 4.68 2.65
CA VAL A 74 11.10 4.95 1.27
C VAL A 74 12.27 5.91 1.27
N ASP A 75 13.08 5.90 0.21
CA ASP A 75 14.23 6.80 0.10
C ASP A 75 13.82 8.25 -0.20
N ASP A 76 12.73 8.44 -0.94
CA ASP A 76 12.23 9.75 -1.39
C ASP A 76 10.70 9.80 -1.29
N VAL A 77 10.22 10.48 -0.25
CA VAL A 77 8.78 10.60 0.05
C VAL A 77 8.03 11.40 -1.02
N ASP A 78 8.66 12.45 -1.60
CA ASP A 78 8.02 13.26 -2.64
C ASP A 78 7.80 12.44 -3.91
N ARG A 79 8.83 11.72 -4.35
CA ARG A 79 8.73 10.79 -5.47
C ARG A 79 7.72 9.68 -5.20
N ALA A 80 7.76 9.07 -4.03
CA ALA A 80 6.85 7.98 -3.67
C ALA A 80 5.38 8.43 -3.65
N ALA A 81 5.09 9.62 -3.14
CA ALA A 81 3.75 10.20 -3.17
C ALA A 81 3.26 10.47 -4.60
N ALA A 82 4.15 10.99 -5.47
CA ALA A 82 3.82 11.21 -6.89
C ALA A 82 3.56 9.88 -7.63
N VAL A 83 4.37 8.85 -7.39
CA VAL A 83 4.17 7.50 -7.95
C VAL A 83 2.84 6.91 -7.47
N GLY A 84 2.55 6.98 -6.16
CA GLY A 84 1.27 6.50 -5.62
C GLY A 84 0.07 7.17 -6.26
N ALA A 85 0.12 8.50 -6.43
CA ALA A 85 -0.93 9.25 -7.11
C ALA A 85 -1.10 8.85 -8.59
N ALA A 86 0.01 8.62 -9.30
CA ALA A 86 -0.02 8.20 -10.71
C ALA A 86 -0.61 6.79 -10.91
N HIS A 87 -0.58 5.94 -9.86
CA HIS A 87 -1.11 4.57 -9.89
C HIS A 87 -2.48 4.44 -9.19
N GLY A 88 -3.22 5.53 -9.06
CA GLY A 88 -4.61 5.52 -8.59
C GLY A 88 -4.80 5.77 -7.10
N GLY A 89 -3.74 6.05 -6.36
CA GLY A 89 -3.82 6.51 -4.99
C GLY A 89 -4.23 7.98 -4.90
N ARG A 90 -4.74 8.38 -3.73
CA ARG A 90 -5.11 9.77 -3.46
C ARG A 90 -4.28 10.33 -2.31
N VAL A 91 -3.47 11.33 -2.58
CA VAL A 91 -2.72 12.05 -1.54
C VAL A 91 -3.71 12.79 -0.63
N VAL A 92 -3.67 12.51 0.67
CA VAL A 92 -4.51 13.16 1.70
C VAL A 92 -3.73 14.14 2.58
N ALA A 93 -2.43 13.88 2.77
CA ALA A 93 -1.48 14.83 3.35
C ALA A 93 -0.22 14.86 2.48
N PRO A 94 0.13 16.01 1.89
CA PRO A 94 1.29 16.11 1.02
C PRO A 94 2.60 15.89 1.79
N PRO A 95 3.70 15.58 1.07
CA PRO A 95 5.03 15.44 1.67
C PRO A 95 5.39 16.64 2.54
N SER A 96 5.74 16.39 3.81
CA SER A 96 6.05 17.42 4.79
C SER A 96 7.14 16.94 5.73
N ALA A 97 8.01 17.87 6.17
CA ALA A 97 8.97 17.60 7.23
C ALA A 97 8.25 17.38 8.56
N ARG A 98 8.75 16.44 9.37
CA ARG A 98 8.25 16.10 10.71
C ARG A 98 9.40 16.13 11.72
N PRO A 99 9.95 17.30 12.01
CA PRO A 99 11.09 17.41 12.92
C PRO A 99 10.78 16.89 14.33
N GLU A 100 9.51 16.88 14.72
CA GLU A 100 9.02 16.31 15.99
C GLU A 100 9.16 14.78 16.06
N TRP A 101 9.31 14.09 14.91
CA TRP A 101 9.48 12.64 14.83
C TRP A 101 10.93 12.24 14.51
N GLY A 102 11.75 13.21 14.11
CA GLY A 102 13.17 13.04 13.82
C GLY A 102 13.71 14.18 12.98
N PRO A 103 14.99 14.53 13.13
CA PRO A 103 15.57 15.74 12.53
C PRO A 103 15.51 15.77 11.00
N THR A 104 15.47 14.60 10.37
CA THR A 104 15.37 14.43 8.90
C THR A 104 14.05 13.75 8.48
N CYS A 105 13.15 13.48 9.44
CA CYS A 105 11.92 12.77 9.14
C CYS A 105 11.03 13.58 8.19
N ARG A 106 10.57 12.90 7.13
CA ARG A 106 9.63 13.43 6.15
C ARG A 106 8.53 12.40 5.90
N THR A 107 7.28 12.83 5.85
CA THR A 107 6.14 11.93 5.64
C THR A 107 5.15 12.47 4.63
N ALA A 108 4.40 11.56 4.01
CA ALA A 108 3.19 11.84 3.24
C ALA A 108 2.14 10.78 3.55
N HIS A 109 0.86 11.12 3.45
CA HIS A 109 -0.21 10.15 3.62
C HIS A 109 -1.04 10.05 2.35
N LEU A 110 -1.36 8.83 1.97
CA LEU A 110 -2.17 8.49 0.81
C LEU A 110 -3.31 7.55 1.21
N ARG A 111 -4.34 7.52 0.38
CA ARG A 111 -5.29 6.41 0.39
C ARG A 111 -5.11 5.59 -0.89
N ASP A 112 -5.13 4.27 -0.74
CA ASP A 112 -5.17 3.36 -1.89
C ASP A 112 -6.56 3.41 -2.58
N PRO A 113 -6.77 2.70 -3.71
CA PRO A 113 -8.05 2.71 -4.41
C PRO A 113 -9.24 2.22 -3.58
N ASP A 114 -9.04 1.37 -2.58
CA ASP A 114 -10.08 0.92 -1.63
C ASP A 114 -10.30 1.89 -0.46
N GLY A 115 -9.45 2.91 -0.33
CA GLY A 115 -9.52 3.92 0.71
C GLY A 115 -8.71 3.59 1.97
N ASN A 116 -7.88 2.52 1.95
CA ASN A 116 -6.99 2.22 3.08
C ASN A 116 -5.91 3.30 3.21
N LEU A 117 -5.60 3.66 4.46
CA LEU A 117 -4.59 4.69 4.75
C LEU A 117 -3.18 4.10 4.67
N LEU A 118 -2.29 4.83 3.99
CA LEU A 118 -0.85 4.56 3.93
C LEU A 118 -0.10 5.79 4.42
N GLU A 119 1.02 5.55 5.12
CA GLU A 119 2.06 6.54 5.36
C GLU A 119 3.33 6.16 4.57
N LEU A 120 3.88 7.12 3.87
CA LEU A 120 5.23 7.07 3.29
C LEU A 120 6.14 7.88 4.20
N GLN A 121 7.27 7.29 4.62
CA GLN A 121 8.20 7.97 5.53
C GLN A 121 9.66 7.79 5.11
N SER A 122 10.50 8.76 5.42
CA SER A 122 11.97 8.68 5.39
C SER A 122 12.56 9.35 6.61
N TYR A 123 13.81 8.95 6.95
CA TYR A 123 14.58 9.51 8.06
C TYR A 123 15.95 10.00 7.61
#